data_8b00a7da4d2c66214d3e84dbb47c3727
#
_entry.id   8b00a7da4d2c66214d3e84dbb47c3727
#
_cell.length_a   1.000
_cell.length_b   1.000
_cell.length_c   1.000
_cell.angle_alpha   90.00
_cell.angle_beta   90.00
_cell.angle_gamma   90.00
#
_symmetry.space_group_name_H-M   'P 1'
#
loop_
_entity.id
_entity.type
_entity.pdbx_description
1 polymer ?
#
loop_
_entity_poly.entity_id
_entity_poly.type
_entity_poly.pdbx_seq_one_letter_code
_entity_poly.pdbx_strand_id
1 'polypeptide(L)'
;MRKLIQSLLCGAALMSTLFVAAPAMAAPELAGQVNINTATEGELDLLPGVGPSLAKKVIAYRKSKKFAEITHLMRIRGIGRKTFAKLKPFLSVEGQTTLHVAGAANKKR
;
A
#
# COMPACT_ATOMS: atom_id res chain seq x y z
N MET A 1 -14.75 57.35 30.80
CA MET A 1 -14.60 56.82 30.78
C MET A 1 -14.63 55.78 30.29
N ARG A 2 -14.72 55.31 30.04
CA ARG A 2 -14.83 54.36 29.65
C ARG A 2 -14.21 53.94 28.68
N LYS A 3 -13.90 53.86 28.20
CA LYS A 3 -13.41 53.57 27.25
C LYS A 3 -12.43 52.73 27.20
N LEU A 4 -12.02 52.45 27.50
CA LEU A 4 -11.02 51.79 27.57
C LEU A 4 -11.14 50.53 27.30
N ILE A 5 -11.82 50.04 27.32
CA ILE A 5 -12.01 48.81 27.27
C ILE A 5 -11.68 48.26 26.10
N GLN A 6 -11.97 48.54 25.27
CA GLN A 6 -11.75 47.98 24.20
C GLN A 6 -10.57 47.41 23.89
N SER A 7 -9.88 47.71 24.20
CA SER A 7 -8.73 47.34 23.83
C SER A 7 -8.52 45.97 23.83
N LEU A 8 -8.70 45.42 24.48
CA LEU A 8 -8.32 44.17 24.65
C LEU A 8 -8.61 43.32 23.66
N LEU A 9 -9.36 43.27 23.22
CA LEU A 9 -9.71 42.32 22.46
C LEU A 9 -8.84 41.95 21.51
N CYS A 10 -8.27 42.45 21.21
CA CYS A 10 -7.51 42.16 20.21
C CYS A 10 -6.80 41.03 20.34
N GLY A 11 -6.32 40.78 20.97
CA GLY A 11 -5.43 39.79 21.03
C GLY A 11 -5.83 38.60 20.47
N ALA A 12 -6.48 38.25 20.53
CA ALA A 12 -6.81 37.12 20.20
C ALA A 12 -6.46 36.56 19.08
N ALA A 13 -6.69 35.85 18.89
CA ALA A 13 -6.47 35.36 17.75
C ALA A 13 -5.49 34.80 17.25
N LEU A 14 -5.28 34.84 16.66
CA LEU A 14 -4.33 34.37 16.09
C LEU A 14 -3.79 33.26 16.32
N MET A 15 -4.04 32.54 16.63
CA MET A 15 -3.46 31.50 16.86
C MET A 15 -3.47 30.74 15.77
N SER A 16 -3.21 30.94 14.90
CA SER A 16 -3.13 30.20 13.87
C SER A 16 -2.38 29.13 14.03
N THR A 17 -2.84 28.18 14.24
CA THR A 17 -2.09 27.13 14.45
C THR A 17 -1.67 26.67 13.22
N LEU A 18 -0.65 26.72 12.92
CA LEU A 18 -0.15 26.25 11.86
C LEU A 18 -0.19 24.87 11.86
N PHE A 19 -1.02 24.17 11.36
CA PHE A 19 -0.99 22.83 11.37
C PHE A 19 -0.17 22.40 10.29
N VAL A 20 0.94 22.08 10.52
CA VAL A 20 1.77 21.62 9.56
C VAL A 20 1.58 20.23 9.49
N ALA A 21 1.06 19.68 8.58
CA ALA A 21 0.93 18.32 8.50
C ALA A 21 2.23 17.75 8.24
N ALA A 22 2.65 16.89 8.96
CA ALA A 22 3.91 16.29 8.73
C ALA A 22 3.78 15.54 7.48
N PRO A 23 4.77 15.39 6.78
CA PRO A 23 4.73 14.67 5.58
C PRO A 23 4.52 13.32 5.96
N ALA A 24 3.52 12.79 5.76
CA ALA A 24 3.32 11.50 6.14
C ALA A 24 4.20 10.68 5.42
N MET A 25 4.76 9.77 5.97
CA MET A 25 5.53 8.94 5.32
C MET A 25 4.59 8.13 4.67
N ALA A 26 4.08 8.36 3.69
CA ALA A 26 3.17 7.58 3.01
C ALA A 26 3.75 6.26 2.70
N ALA A 27 2.99 5.28 2.66
CA ALA A 27 3.48 4.00 2.28
C ALA A 27 3.96 4.12 0.88
N PRO A 28 4.94 3.39 0.50
CA PRO A 28 5.45 3.47 -0.84
C PRO A 28 4.36 3.10 -1.81
N GLU A 29 4.28 3.77 -2.87
CA GLU A 29 3.33 3.43 -3.84
C GLU A 29 3.82 2.30 -4.70
N LEU A 30 2.97 1.42 -5.10
CA LEU A 30 3.35 0.33 -5.97
C LEU A 30 2.88 0.60 -7.38
N ALA A 31 3.63 0.16 -8.31
CA ALA A 31 3.25 0.26 -9.71
C ALA A 31 3.47 -1.08 -10.37
N GLY A 32 2.77 -1.37 -11.41
CA GLY A 32 2.92 -2.62 -12.15
C GLY A 32 2.05 -3.72 -11.60
N GLN A 33 2.31 -4.91 -12.02
CA GLN A 33 1.54 -6.07 -11.60
C GLN A 33 2.42 -7.24 -11.29
N VAL A 34 1.95 -8.12 -10.47
CA VAL A 34 2.72 -9.32 -10.13
C VAL A 34 1.97 -10.51 -10.67
N ASN A 35 2.71 -11.40 -11.32
CA ASN A 35 2.12 -12.62 -11.81
C ASN A 35 2.21 -13.62 -10.67
N ILE A 36 1.11 -13.94 -10.05
CA ILE A 36 1.13 -14.77 -8.86
C ILE A 36 1.58 -16.18 -9.14
N ASN A 37 1.61 -16.59 -10.39
CA ASN A 37 2.10 -17.93 -10.74
C ASN A 37 3.61 -18.00 -10.86
N THR A 38 4.28 -16.86 -11.04
CA THR A 38 5.72 -16.88 -11.27
C THR A 38 6.51 -15.95 -10.38
N ALA A 39 5.86 -15.11 -9.63
CA ALA A 39 6.56 -14.11 -8.82
C ALA A 39 7.47 -14.74 -7.77
N THR A 40 8.52 -14.06 -7.45
CA THR A 40 9.42 -14.53 -6.39
C THR A 40 8.80 -14.14 -5.05
N GLU A 41 9.33 -14.68 -4.01
CA GLU A 41 8.88 -14.37 -2.67
C GLU A 41 9.01 -12.87 -2.42
N GLY A 42 10.09 -12.27 -2.83
CA GLY A 42 10.30 -10.85 -2.63
C GLY A 42 9.27 -10.01 -3.37
N GLU A 43 8.92 -10.42 -4.56
CA GLU A 43 7.93 -9.69 -5.33
C GLU A 43 6.55 -9.81 -4.68
N LEU A 44 6.23 -10.97 -4.17
CA LEU A 44 4.96 -11.15 -3.50
C LEU A 44 4.90 -10.35 -2.20
N ASP A 45 6.04 -10.23 -1.54
CA ASP A 45 6.11 -9.52 -0.29
C ASP A 45 5.87 -8.03 -0.48
N LEU A 46 5.98 -7.51 -1.67
CA LEU A 46 5.72 -6.11 -1.92
C LEU A 46 4.23 -5.81 -1.85
N LEU A 47 3.41 -6.81 -1.98
CA LEU A 47 1.97 -6.57 -1.99
C LEU A 47 1.46 -6.17 -0.62
N PRO A 48 0.59 -5.19 -0.55
CA PRO A 48 0.10 -4.73 0.74
C PRO A 48 -0.64 -5.85 1.47
N GLY A 49 -0.29 -6.09 2.68
CA GLY A 49 -0.91 -7.13 3.47
C GLY A 49 -0.34 -8.50 3.26
N VAL A 50 0.64 -8.65 2.39
CA VAL A 50 1.27 -9.93 2.17
C VAL A 50 2.67 -9.86 2.73
N GLY A 51 2.92 -10.55 3.75
CA GLY A 51 4.26 -10.59 4.32
C GLY A 51 4.95 -11.84 3.87
N PRO A 52 6.12 -12.11 4.39
CA PRO A 52 6.88 -13.29 3.99
C PRO A 52 6.11 -14.59 4.19
N SER A 53 5.33 -14.65 5.24
CA SER A 53 4.61 -15.85 5.54
C SER A 53 3.56 -16.12 4.50
N LEU A 54 2.79 -15.09 4.10
CA LEU A 54 1.81 -15.29 3.09
C LEU A 54 2.44 -15.52 1.73
N ALA A 55 3.56 -14.86 1.47
CA ALA A 55 4.27 -15.07 0.21
C ALA A 55 4.65 -16.52 0.06
N LYS A 56 5.12 -17.13 1.15
CA LYS A 56 5.50 -18.52 1.10
C LYS A 56 4.29 -19.40 0.87
N LYS A 57 3.15 -19.04 1.40
CA LYS A 57 1.95 -19.82 1.20
C LYS A 57 1.49 -19.76 -0.24
N VAL A 58 1.63 -18.61 -0.86
CA VAL A 58 1.28 -18.46 -2.26
C VAL A 58 2.15 -19.37 -3.11
N ILE A 59 3.44 -19.34 -2.83
CA ILE A 59 4.38 -20.16 -3.59
C ILE A 59 4.09 -21.62 -3.40
N ALA A 60 3.78 -22.03 -2.18
CA ALA A 60 3.49 -23.40 -1.92
C ALA A 60 2.21 -23.84 -2.63
N TYR A 61 1.22 -22.98 -2.62
CA TYR A 61 -0.03 -23.31 -3.26
C TYR A 61 0.14 -23.51 -4.76
N ARG A 62 0.86 -22.62 -5.39
CA ARG A 62 0.98 -22.71 -6.84
C ARG A 62 1.79 -23.88 -7.31
N LYS A 63 2.58 -24.48 -6.40
CA LYS A 63 3.33 -25.64 -6.78
C LYS A 63 2.41 -26.79 -6.99
N SER A 64 1.30 -26.85 -6.26
CA SER A 64 0.40 -27.93 -6.43
C SER A 64 -0.73 -27.51 -7.37
N LYS A 65 -1.07 -26.26 -7.43
CA LYS A 65 -2.13 -25.87 -8.27
C LYS A 65 -1.96 -24.48 -8.78
N LYS A 66 -1.78 -24.30 -10.06
CA LYS A 66 -1.59 -23.02 -10.61
C LYS A 66 -2.80 -22.16 -10.44
N PHE A 67 -2.63 -20.89 -10.34
CA PHE A 67 -3.73 -19.97 -10.21
C PHE A 67 -4.30 -19.69 -11.60
N ALA A 68 -5.52 -20.08 -11.85
CA ALA A 68 -6.14 -19.82 -13.13
C ALA A 68 -6.73 -18.43 -13.17
N GLU A 69 -7.07 -17.89 -12.02
CA GLU A 69 -7.60 -16.55 -11.94
C GLU A 69 -7.08 -15.90 -10.72
N ILE A 70 -7.05 -14.59 -10.69
CA ILE A 70 -6.51 -13.90 -9.52
C ILE A 70 -7.41 -14.13 -8.30
N THR A 71 -8.68 -14.40 -8.49
CA THR A 71 -9.57 -14.63 -7.37
C THR A 71 -9.21 -15.88 -6.58
N HIS A 72 -8.49 -16.80 -7.20
CA HIS A 72 -8.08 -18.00 -6.51
C HIS A 72 -7.10 -17.71 -5.39
N LEU A 73 -6.55 -16.50 -5.37
CA LEU A 73 -5.65 -16.11 -4.32
C LEU A 73 -6.38 -16.12 -2.98
N MET A 74 -7.67 -15.94 -2.98
CA MET A 74 -8.42 -15.98 -1.75
C MET A 74 -8.52 -17.37 -1.14
N ARG A 75 -8.04 -18.37 -1.83
CA ARG A 75 -8.01 -19.73 -1.29
C ARG A 75 -6.87 -19.87 -0.30
N ILE A 76 -5.94 -18.92 -0.30
CA ILE A 76 -4.83 -18.95 0.61
C ILE A 76 -5.33 -18.43 1.96
N ARG A 77 -5.08 -19.21 3.04
CA ARG A 77 -5.49 -18.80 4.32
C ARG A 77 -4.77 -17.57 4.70
N GLY A 78 -5.39 -16.55 5.08
CA GLY A 78 -4.77 -15.27 5.40
C GLY A 78 -5.11 -14.21 4.37
N ILE A 79 -5.65 -14.57 3.21
CA ILE A 79 -6.04 -13.59 2.23
C ILE A 79 -7.53 -13.64 2.12
N GLY A 80 -8.18 -12.67 2.74
CA GLY A 80 -9.62 -12.61 2.70
C GLY A 80 -10.08 -11.62 1.67
N ARG A 81 -11.37 -11.34 1.64
CA ARG A 81 -11.89 -10.44 0.69
C ARG A 81 -11.35 -9.08 0.78
N LYS A 82 -11.16 -8.53 1.95
CA LYS A 82 -10.62 -7.21 2.08
C LYS A 82 -9.20 -7.12 1.61
N THR A 83 -8.40 -8.11 1.95
CA THR A 83 -7.00 -8.14 1.52
C THR A 83 -6.96 -8.26 0.01
N PHE A 84 -7.80 -9.14 -0.52
CA PHE A 84 -7.82 -9.34 -1.96
C PHE A 84 -8.20 -8.05 -2.68
N ALA A 85 -9.15 -7.31 -2.16
CA ALA A 85 -9.56 -6.07 -2.79
C ALA A 85 -8.43 -5.08 -2.91
N LYS A 86 -7.55 -5.05 -1.91
CA LYS A 86 -6.43 -4.16 -1.95
C LYS A 86 -5.40 -4.65 -2.93
N LEU A 87 -5.29 -5.93 -3.14
CA LEU A 87 -4.29 -6.48 -4.00
C LEU A 87 -4.70 -6.49 -5.46
N LYS A 88 -6.00 -6.53 -5.69
CA LYS A 88 -6.50 -6.73 -7.03
C LYS A 88 -5.85 -5.92 -8.13
N PRO A 89 -5.63 -4.64 -7.98
CA PRO A 89 -5.03 -3.86 -9.06
C PRO A 89 -3.63 -4.30 -9.42
N PHE A 90 -2.98 -5.03 -8.52
CA PHE A 90 -1.60 -5.43 -8.76
C PHE A 90 -1.45 -6.89 -9.15
N LEU A 91 -2.55 -7.60 -9.32
CA LEU A 91 -2.46 -9.03 -9.56
C LEU A 91 -2.67 -9.42 -11.01
N SER A 92 -1.99 -10.47 -11.39
CA SER A 92 -2.13 -11.01 -12.73
C SER A 92 -1.82 -12.48 -12.68
N VAL A 93 -2.30 -13.26 -13.59
CA VAL A 93 -1.94 -14.68 -13.70
C VAL A 93 -1.19 -14.96 -14.98
N GLU A 94 -0.92 -13.94 -15.75
CA GLU A 94 -0.17 -14.10 -16.96
C GLU A 94 0.81 -13.02 -17.18
N GLY A 95 1.79 -13.21 -17.94
CA GLY A 95 2.77 -12.20 -18.29
C GLY A 95 3.87 -12.09 -17.27
N GLN A 96 4.72 -11.13 -17.42
CA GLN A 96 5.83 -10.97 -16.53
C GLN A 96 5.45 -10.12 -15.35
N THR A 97 6.10 -10.33 -14.26
CA THR A 97 5.92 -9.51 -13.08
C THR A 97 6.60 -8.18 -13.32
N THR A 98 5.87 -7.10 -13.19
CA THR A 98 6.45 -5.78 -13.34
C THR A 98 6.25 -4.97 -12.05
N LEU A 99 5.72 -5.59 -11.00
CA LEU A 99 5.47 -4.89 -9.76
C LEU A 99 6.74 -4.32 -9.15
N HIS A 100 6.71 -3.10 -8.75
CA HIS A 100 7.86 -2.48 -8.12
C HIS A 100 7.40 -1.29 -7.30
N VAL A 101 8.26 -0.80 -6.48
CA VAL A 101 7.96 0.36 -5.67
C VAL A 101 8.19 1.56 -6.55
N ALA A 102 7.17 2.35 -6.76
CA ALA A 102 7.27 3.51 -7.62
C ALA A 102 8.31 4.45 -7.08
N GLY A 103 9.09 4.97 -7.91
CA GLY A 103 10.13 5.87 -7.50
C GLY A 103 11.42 5.19 -7.24
N ALA A 104 11.39 4.00 -6.69
CA ALA A 104 12.62 3.32 -6.43
C ALA A 104 13.22 2.83 -7.71
N ALA A 105 12.39 2.43 -8.60
CA ALA A 105 12.90 1.90 -9.77
C ALA A 105 13.67 2.85 -10.56
N ASN A 106 13.40 4.08 -10.36
CA ASN A 106 14.08 4.97 -11.05
C ASN A 106 15.41 5.07 -10.76
N LYS A 107 15.83 4.74 -9.73
CA LYS A 107 17.08 4.88 -9.40
C LYS A 107 17.86 3.91 -9.96
N LYS A 108 17.54 3.10 -10.52
CA LYS A 108 18.32 2.13 -10.92
C LYS A 108 18.92 2.46 -12.02
N ARG A 109 19.32 2.76 -12.41
CA ARG A 109 19.86 3.03 -13.38
C ARG A 109 20.49 3.26 -13.43
#